data_64e32df4625e86b76578c686653856b5
#
_entry.id   64e32df4625e86b76578c686653856b5
#
_cell.length_a   1.000
_cell.length_b   1.000
_cell.length_c   1.000
_cell.angle_alpha   90.00
_cell.angle_beta   90.00
_cell.angle_gamma   90.00
#
_symmetry.space_group_name_H-M   'P 1'
#
loop_
_entity.id
_entity.type
_entity.pdbx_description
1 polymer ?
#
loop_
_entity_poly.entity_id
_entity_poly.type
_entity_poly.pdbx_seq_one_letter_code
_entity_poly.pdbx_strand_id
1 'polypeptide(L)'
;MDVLWLTLADPEPRHNGQFVYSGGLIDAVAAAGAKVKVLALERPESPRRNGAGGENISWQLAEHDPRSRLASLASPLPHLAHRSFTRSMRRNLAELLESQTWHSIVFDGISVGWALRPVQRWFLGARDRPKLVYISHNHEESLRAAVASNQTSGVKRWGIQIDAAKVARLERSLVDAVDLVTAITPEDGDLYRARRPDKPIDVLTPGYCGRRLDRRSITAAMPRRAVVVGSFDWIAKRMNLEEFVNAADPIFATAGAELQVVGSGEESFFDRLRKGATATEFTGRVKSVSPYLDRARIAVVPERSGGGFKLKVLEYVFNRMPILALAGSVSGVPLHDRDGILLYRDHEELAKGILTVMDDVALLNHMQERAYELCRDEFSWSRRGQHLLSTIAAL
;
A
#
# COMPACT_ATOMS: atom_id res chain seq x y z
N MET A 1 -18.70 -20.06 1.16
CA MET A 1 -17.83 -19.96 -0.04
C MET A 1 -16.41 -20.33 0.37
N ASP A 2 -15.80 -21.31 -0.30
CA ASP A 2 -14.42 -21.74 -0.03
C ASP A 2 -13.46 -21.00 -0.95
N VAL A 3 -12.55 -20.24 -0.35
CA VAL A 3 -11.63 -19.33 -1.04
C VAL A 3 -10.19 -19.77 -0.81
N LEU A 4 -9.44 -20.05 -1.88
CA LEU A 4 -8.00 -20.19 -1.83
C LEU A 4 -7.35 -18.84 -2.07
N TRP A 5 -6.65 -18.31 -1.06
CA TRP A 5 -6.01 -17.01 -1.10
C TRP A 5 -4.48 -17.15 -1.19
N LEU A 6 -3.92 -16.75 -2.31
CA LEU A 6 -2.48 -16.79 -2.54
C LEU A 6 -1.90 -15.40 -2.29
N THR A 7 -0.96 -15.28 -1.36
CA THR A 7 -0.28 -14.00 -1.07
C THR A 7 1.23 -14.18 -0.93
N LEU A 8 1.98 -13.10 -1.00
CA LEU A 8 3.46 -13.13 -0.96
C LEU A 8 3.99 -13.81 0.29
N ALA A 9 3.53 -13.36 1.44
CA ALA A 9 4.01 -13.83 2.74
C ALA A 9 2.94 -13.56 3.82
N ASP A 10 3.08 -14.19 4.98
CA ASP A 10 2.23 -13.90 6.14
C ASP A 10 2.22 -12.38 6.40
N PRO A 11 1.05 -11.73 6.41
CA PRO A 11 0.97 -10.30 6.63
C PRO A 11 1.27 -9.87 8.08
N GLU A 12 1.28 -10.78 9.06
CA GLU A 12 1.59 -10.41 10.45
C GLU A 12 3.10 -10.47 10.77
N PRO A 13 3.63 -9.45 11.46
CA PRO A 13 3.00 -8.19 11.87
C PRO A 13 2.81 -7.22 10.68
N ARG A 14 1.70 -6.45 10.70
CA ARG A 14 1.30 -5.53 9.60
C ARG A 14 2.05 -4.20 9.64
N HIS A 15 3.32 -4.21 9.32
CA HIS A 15 4.16 -3.01 9.43
C HIS A 15 4.37 -2.23 8.12
N ASN A 16 3.75 -2.66 7.02
CA ASN A 16 3.76 -1.92 5.76
C ASN A 16 2.40 -1.99 5.04
N GLY A 17 2.22 -1.12 4.05
CA GLY A 17 0.93 -0.97 3.36
C GLY A 17 0.42 -2.25 2.69
N GLN A 18 1.31 -3.04 2.10
CA GLN A 18 0.94 -4.32 1.48
C GLN A 18 0.36 -5.28 2.51
N PHE A 19 1.02 -5.46 3.66
CA PHE A 19 0.56 -6.39 4.70
C PHE A 19 -0.69 -5.90 5.42
N VAL A 20 -0.85 -4.58 5.58
CA VAL A 20 -2.11 -4.00 6.09
C VAL A 20 -3.26 -4.31 5.15
N TYR A 21 -3.05 -4.15 3.83
CA TYR A 21 -4.10 -4.37 2.84
C TYR A 21 -4.44 -5.86 2.69
N SER A 22 -3.45 -6.71 2.45
CA SER A 22 -3.65 -8.16 2.32
C SER A 22 -4.30 -8.76 3.57
N GLY A 23 -3.73 -8.49 4.76
CA GLY A 23 -4.27 -9.01 6.01
C GLY A 23 -5.67 -8.48 6.32
N GLY A 24 -5.92 -7.19 6.05
CA GLY A 24 -7.24 -6.60 6.25
C GLY A 24 -8.32 -7.20 5.35
N LEU A 25 -8.00 -7.48 4.08
CA LEU A 25 -8.95 -8.13 3.16
C LEU A 25 -9.18 -9.60 3.53
N ILE A 26 -8.14 -10.37 3.87
CA ILE A 26 -8.28 -11.76 4.31
C ILE A 26 -9.22 -11.85 5.50
N ASP A 27 -8.97 -11.03 6.54
CA ASP A 27 -9.82 -11.01 7.74
C ASP A 27 -11.26 -10.56 7.42
N ALA A 28 -11.41 -9.55 6.56
CA ALA A 28 -12.71 -9.00 6.21
C ALA A 28 -13.57 -10.01 5.40
N VAL A 29 -12.95 -10.74 4.47
CA VAL A 29 -13.62 -11.77 3.67
C VAL A 29 -14.03 -12.96 4.53
N ALA A 30 -13.17 -13.38 5.47
CA ALA A 30 -13.52 -14.42 6.41
C ALA A 30 -14.62 -14.00 7.39
N ALA A 31 -14.57 -12.76 7.90
CA ALA A 31 -15.62 -12.20 8.75
C ALA A 31 -16.97 -12.04 8.02
N ALA A 32 -16.94 -11.91 6.69
CA ALA A 32 -18.14 -11.89 5.85
C ALA A 32 -18.69 -13.31 5.56
N GLY A 33 -18.11 -14.38 6.13
CA GLY A 33 -18.61 -15.74 6.06
C GLY A 33 -17.94 -16.67 5.04
N ALA A 34 -16.86 -16.25 4.39
CA ALA A 34 -16.08 -17.16 3.56
C ALA A 34 -15.13 -18.01 4.41
N LYS A 35 -14.93 -19.27 4.01
CA LYS A 35 -13.85 -20.11 4.52
C LYS A 35 -12.61 -19.85 3.67
N VAL A 36 -11.61 -19.20 4.27
CA VAL A 36 -10.40 -18.74 3.57
C VAL A 36 -9.22 -19.63 3.93
N LYS A 37 -8.67 -20.30 2.95
CA LYS A 37 -7.39 -21.01 3.06
C LYS A 37 -6.30 -20.14 2.45
N VAL A 38 -5.35 -19.70 3.26
CA VAL A 38 -4.28 -18.81 2.81
C VAL A 38 -3.00 -19.58 2.57
N LEU A 39 -2.40 -19.43 1.39
CA LEU A 39 -1.05 -19.88 1.07
C LEU A 39 -0.11 -18.69 1.00
N ALA A 40 0.93 -18.68 1.85
CA ALA A 40 1.89 -17.59 1.98
C ALA A 40 3.28 -18.11 2.34
N LEU A 41 4.32 -17.31 2.09
CA LEU A 41 5.65 -17.57 2.66
C LEU A 41 5.65 -17.27 4.16
N GLU A 42 6.34 -18.08 4.91
CA GLU A 42 6.67 -17.80 6.31
C GLU A 42 7.62 -16.58 6.39
N ARG A 43 7.49 -15.80 7.47
CA ARG A 43 8.40 -14.70 7.79
C ARG A 43 9.01 -14.92 9.17
N PRO A 44 10.31 -14.59 9.37
CA PRO A 44 10.98 -14.81 10.66
C PRO A 44 10.28 -14.12 11.84
N GLU A 45 9.70 -12.95 11.60
CA GLU A 45 8.99 -12.16 12.59
C GLU A 45 7.52 -12.54 12.77
N SER A 46 7.00 -13.47 11.96
CA SER A 46 5.59 -13.89 12.05
C SER A 46 5.34 -14.73 13.28
N PRO A 47 4.29 -14.43 14.07
CA PRO A 47 3.87 -15.28 15.18
C PRO A 47 3.07 -16.51 14.73
N ARG A 48 2.63 -16.55 13.47
CA ARG A 48 1.77 -17.65 12.98
C ARG A 48 2.53 -18.93 12.74
N ARG A 49 1.81 -20.04 12.91
CA ARG A 49 2.23 -21.38 12.58
C ARG A 49 1.31 -22.00 11.55
N ASN A 50 1.76 -23.03 10.85
CA ASN A 50 0.91 -23.79 9.94
C ASN A 50 -0.35 -24.29 10.67
N GLY A 51 -1.51 -24.14 10.01
CA GLY A 51 -2.80 -24.51 10.59
C GLY A 51 -3.37 -23.48 11.58
N ALA A 52 -2.60 -22.45 11.97
CA ALA A 52 -3.13 -21.37 12.80
C ALA A 52 -4.19 -20.58 12.03
N GLY A 53 -5.24 -20.16 12.72
CA GLY A 53 -6.31 -19.33 12.13
C GLY A 53 -7.48 -19.19 13.09
N GLY A 54 -8.43 -18.33 12.71
CA GLY A 54 -9.74 -18.24 13.35
C GLY A 54 -10.72 -19.26 12.78
N GLU A 55 -11.98 -19.13 13.17
CA GLU A 55 -13.07 -20.06 12.79
C GLU A 55 -13.19 -20.26 11.25
N ASN A 56 -12.91 -19.22 10.46
CA ASN A 56 -13.04 -19.23 9.01
C ASN A 56 -11.72 -19.00 8.25
N ILE A 57 -10.57 -18.96 8.91
CA ILE A 57 -9.27 -18.77 8.27
C ILE A 57 -8.33 -19.90 8.66
N SER A 58 -7.66 -20.49 7.68
CA SER A 58 -6.57 -21.42 7.92
C SER A 58 -5.35 -21.07 7.06
N TRP A 59 -4.15 -21.22 7.63
CA TRP A 59 -2.89 -20.83 7.02
C TRP A 59 -2.06 -22.05 6.62
N GLN A 60 -1.58 -22.04 5.39
CA GLN A 60 -0.55 -22.94 4.88
C GLN A 60 0.70 -22.09 4.62
N LEU A 61 1.64 -22.14 5.55
CA LEU A 61 2.89 -21.37 5.42
C LEU A 61 3.95 -22.22 4.73
N ALA A 62 4.56 -21.66 3.71
CA ALA A 62 5.66 -22.27 2.98
C ALA A 62 6.99 -21.71 3.49
N GLU A 63 7.99 -22.57 3.62
CA GLU A 63 9.32 -22.18 4.04
C GLU A 63 9.90 -21.09 3.12
N HIS A 64 10.56 -20.14 3.74
CA HIS A 64 11.28 -19.07 3.04
C HIS A 64 12.60 -19.64 2.50
N ASP A 65 12.71 -19.72 1.17
CA ASP A 65 13.92 -20.08 0.46
C ASP A 65 14.51 -18.80 -0.18
N PRO A 66 15.59 -18.20 0.40
CA PRO A 66 16.14 -16.95 -0.09
C PRO A 66 16.68 -17.12 -1.50
N ARG A 67 16.07 -16.39 -2.44
CA ARG A 67 16.47 -16.41 -3.85
C ARG A 67 17.27 -15.19 -4.24
N SER A 68 18.37 -15.41 -4.95
CA SER A 68 19.25 -14.34 -5.41
C SER A 68 18.53 -13.38 -6.38
N ARG A 69 18.77 -12.08 -6.21
CA ARG A 69 18.32 -11.06 -7.17
C ARG A 69 18.92 -11.29 -8.56
N LEU A 70 20.17 -11.72 -8.65
CA LEU A 70 20.82 -12.00 -9.92
C LEU A 70 20.17 -13.19 -10.65
N ALA A 71 19.77 -14.23 -9.92
CA ALA A 71 19.04 -15.36 -10.49
C ALA A 71 17.68 -14.95 -11.07
N SER A 72 17.05 -13.88 -10.57
CA SER A 72 15.81 -13.37 -11.13
C SER A 72 15.97 -12.76 -12.52
N LEU A 73 17.16 -12.28 -12.89
CA LEU A 73 17.43 -11.77 -14.24
C LEU A 73 17.35 -12.87 -15.30
N ALA A 74 17.82 -14.07 -14.99
CA ALA A 74 17.74 -15.23 -15.86
C ALA A 74 16.36 -15.93 -15.84
N SER A 75 15.50 -15.61 -14.88
CA SER A 75 14.13 -16.14 -14.77
C SER A 75 13.17 -15.41 -15.74
N PRO A 76 12.16 -16.08 -16.29
CA PRO A 76 11.08 -15.41 -17.00
C PRO A 76 10.13 -14.61 -16.07
N LEU A 77 10.21 -14.85 -14.75
CA LEU A 77 9.41 -14.17 -13.74
C LEU A 77 10.09 -12.86 -13.31
N PRO A 78 9.32 -11.80 -13.01
CA PRO A 78 9.85 -10.62 -12.36
C PRO A 78 10.36 -10.94 -10.96
N HIS A 79 11.25 -10.09 -10.44
CA HIS A 79 11.93 -10.33 -9.16
C HIS A 79 10.96 -10.66 -8.01
N LEU A 80 9.87 -9.94 -7.86
CA LEU A 80 8.89 -10.18 -6.80
C LEU A 80 8.24 -11.57 -6.91
N ALA A 81 7.81 -11.96 -8.12
CA ALA A 81 7.23 -13.28 -8.35
C ALA A 81 8.29 -14.40 -8.27
N HIS A 82 9.54 -14.11 -8.68
CA HIS A 82 10.64 -15.06 -8.54
C HIS A 82 10.95 -15.39 -7.07
N ARG A 83 10.85 -14.43 -6.17
CA ARG A 83 11.06 -14.63 -4.72
C ARG A 83 10.05 -15.58 -4.10
N SER A 84 8.78 -15.49 -4.49
CA SER A 84 7.71 -16.37 -3.96
C SER A 84 7.62 -17.72 -4.69
N PHE A 85 8.26 -17.88 -5.83
CA PHE A 85 8.28 -19.11 -6.61
C PHE A 85 9.23 -20.16 -6.00
N THR A 86 9.04 -20.54 -4.73
CA THR A 86 9.86 -21.54 -4.03
C THR A 86 9.36 -22.96 -4.29
N ARG A 87 10.17 -23.97 -3.97
CA ARG A 87 9.75 -25.38 -4.06
C ARG A 87 8.59 -25.66 -3.10
N SER A 88 8.67 -25.13 -1.89
CA SER A 88 7.65 -25.28 -0.85
C SER A 88 6.32 -24.66 -1.30
N MET A 89 6.32 -23.41 -1.80
CA MET A 89 5.11 -22.74 -2.31
C MET A 89 4.44 -23.54 -3.44
N ARG A 90 5.22 -24.08 -4.38
CA ARG A 90 4.68 -24.87 -5.51
C ARG A 90 4.07 -26.18 -5.04
N ARG A 91 4.76 -26.90 -4.13
CA ARG A 91 4.25 -28.16 -3.56
C ARG A 91 2.95 -27.92 -2.80
N ASN A 92 2.95 -26.95 -1.89
CA ASN A 92 1.78 -26.61 -1.09
C ASN A 92 0.61 -26.14 -1.97
N LEU A 93 0.86 -25.41 -3.05
CA LEU A 93 -0.18 -25.05 -4.02
C LEU A 93 -0.79 -26.30 -4.68
N ALA A 94 0.02 -27.24 -5.15
CA ALA A 94 -0.48 -28.46 -5.78
C ALA A 94 -1.33 -29.29 -4.81
N GLU A 95 -0.85 -29.47 -3.57
CA GLU A 95 -1.60 -30.15 -2.50
C GLU A 95 -2.94 -29.48 -2.21
N LEU A 96 -2.97 -28.14 -2.13
CA LEU A 96 -4.19 -27.39 -1.87
C LEU A 96 -5.19 -27.45 -3.03
N LEU A 97 -4.72 -27.41 -4.27
CA LEU A 97 -5.58 -27.54 -5.43
C LEU A 97 -6.28 -28.91 -5.50
N GLU A 98 -5.61 -29.97 -5.06
CA GLU A 98 -6.15 -31.32 -5.03
C GLU A 98 -6.97 -31.64 -3.76
N SER A 99 -6.86 -30.83 -2.72
CA SER A 99 -7.47 -31.12 -1.40
C SER A 99 -8.99 -30.99 -1.37
N GLN A 100 -9.56 -30.08 -2.19
CA GLN A 100 -10.99 -29.80 -2.26
C GLN A 100 -11.34 -28.98 -3.51
N THR A 101 -12.63 -28.82 -3.76
CA THR A 101 -13.13 -27.87 -4.77
C THR A 101 -13.13 -26.45 -4.22
N TRP A 102 -12.69 -25.49 -5.03
CA TRP A 102 -12.61 -24.08 -4.68
C TRP A 102 -13.66 -23.28 -5.43
N HIS A 103 -14.41 -22.43 -4.72
CA HIS A 103 -15.33 -21.48 -5.36
C HIS A 103 -14.58 -20.34 -6.02
N SER A 104 -13.51 -19.87 -5.36
CA SER A 104 -12.64 -18.85 -5.94
C SER A 104 -11.18 -19.04 -5.55
N ILE A 105 -10.28 -18.56 -6.41
CA ILE A 105 -8.84 -18.51 -6.18
C ILE A 105 -8.41 -17.06 -6.36
N VAL A 106 -7.83 -16.47 -5.29
CA VAL A 106 -7.40 -15.09 -5.22
C VAL A 106 -5.89 -14.99 -5.39
N PHE A 107 -5.44 -14.21 -6.35
CA PHE A 107 -4.05 -13.82 -6.55
C PHE A 107 -3.84 -12.45 -5.91
N ASP A 108 -3.32 -12.42 -4.70
CA ASP A 108 -3.11 -11.21 -3.92
C ASP A 108 -1.74 -10.59 -4.24
N GLY A 109 -1.73 -9.74 -5.24
CA GLY A 109 -0.58 -9.05 -5.78
C GLY A 109 0.18 -9.82 -6.86
N ILE A 110 1.01 -9.08 -7.60
CA ILE A 110 1.83 -9.60 -8.73
C ILE A 110 2.82 -10.69 -8.29
N SER A 111 3.21 -10.69 -7.02
CA SER A 111 4.17 -11.64 -6.46
C SER A 111 3.75 -13.10 -6.58
N VAL A 112 2.45 -13.37 -6.57
CA VAL A 112 1.91 -14.75 -6.70
C VAL A 112 1.40 -15.07 -8.11
N GLY A 113 1.61 -14.17 -9.06
CA GLY A 113 1.19 -14.35 -10.46
C GLY A 113 1.80 -15.58 -11.15
N TRP A 114 2.90 -16.11 -10.67
CA TRP A 114 3.49 -17.37 -11.13
C TRP A 114 2.52 -18.55 -11.00
N ALA A 115 1.59 -18.48 -10.03
CA ALA A 115 0.62 -19.53 -9.76
C ALA A 115 -0.49 -19.61 -10.82
N LEU A 116 -0.65 -18.61 -11.68
CA LEU A 116 -1.70 -18.57 -12.70
C LEU A 116 -1.70 -19.83 -13.60
N ARG A 117 -0.55 -20.16 -14.20
CA ARG A 117 -0.44 -21.32 -15.08
C ARG A 117 -0.69 -22.67 -14.40
N PRO A 118 -0.13 -22.97 -13.22
CA PRO A 118 -0.49 -24.16 -12.43
C PRO A 118 -2.00 -24.25 -12.17
N VAL A 119 -2.61 -23.15 -11.70
CA VAL A 119 -4.05 -23.09 -11.43
C VAL A 119 -4.88 -23.37 -12.68
N GLN A 120 -4.58 -22.71 -13.81
CA GLN A 120 -5.28 -22.94 -15.08
C GLN A 120 -5.16 -24.40 -15.57
N ARG A 121 -3.99 -25.01 -15.42
CA ARG A 121 -3.78 -26.41 -15.81
C ARG A 121 -4.59 -27.38 -14.93
N TRP A 122 -4.70 -27.08 -13.65
CA TRP A 122 -5.42 -27.92 -12.69
C TRP A 122 -6.92 -28.03 -13.05
N PHE A 123 -7.58 -26.93 -13.44
CA PHE A 123 -8.99 -26.98 -13.81
C PHE A 123 -9.26 -27.08 -15.32
N LEU A 124 -8.24 -27.38 -16.11
CA LEU A 124 -8.40 -27.51 -17.57
C LEU A 124 -9.41 -28.65 -17.91
N GLY A 125 -10.52 -28.28 -18.54
CA GLY A 125 -11.61 -29.22 -18.86
C GLY A 125 -12.60 -29.48 -17.72
N ALA A 126 -12.45 -28.84 -16.53
CA ALA A 126 -13.44 -28.92 -15.47
C ALA A 126 -14.75 -28.22 -15.87
N ARG A 127 -15.91 -28.78 -15.52
CA ARG A 127 -17.23 -28.14 -15.71
C ARG A 127 -17.39 -26.93 -14.81
N ASP A 128 -17.02 -27.10 -13.53
CA ASP A 128 -17.13 -26.08 -12.48
C ASP A 128 -15.73 -25.57 -12.14
N ARG A 129 -15.28 -24.56 -12.87
CA ARG A 129 -14.02 -23.90 -12.56
C ARG A 129 -14.18 -22.85 -11.47
N PRO A 130 -13.19 -22.65 -10.61
CA PRO A 130 -13.22 -21.57 -9.63
C PRO A 130 -13.20 -20.20 -10.32
N LYS A 131 -13.80 -19.20 -9.69
CA LYS A 131 -13.62 -17.81 -10.10
C LYS A 131 -12.21 -17.35 -9.77
N LEU A 132 -11.51 -16.78 -10.71
CA LEU A 132 -10.18 -16.24 -10.53
C LEU A 132 -10.24 -14.74 -10.27
N VAL A 133 -9.61 -14.30 -9.19
CA VAL A 133 -9.61 -12.90 -8.74
C VAL A 133 -8.17 -12.40 -8.63
N TYR A 134 -7.87 -11.25 -9.21
CA TYR A 134 -6.60 -10.56 -9.02
C TYR A 134 -6.80 -9.33 -8.13
N ILE A 135 -6.19 -9.34 -6.94
CA ILE A 135 -6.13 -8.19 -6.04
C ILE A 135 -4.89 -7.38 -6.40
N SER A 136 -5.08 -6.26 -7.08
CA SER A 136 -3.98 -5.38 -7.45
C SER A 136 -3.67 -4.39 -6.32
N HIS A 137 -2.39 -4.29 -5.95
CA HIS A 137 -1.89 -3.33 -4.95
C HIS A 137 -1.42 -2.02 -5.59
N ASN A 138 -1.17 -2.04 -6.89
CA ASN A 138 -0.83 -0.93 -7.76
C ASN A 138 -1.08 -1.37 -9.20
N HIS A 139 -1.23 -0.44 -10.11
CA HIS A 139 -1.01 -0.77 -11.51
C HIS A 139 0.50 -0.92 -11.75
N GLU A 140 0.99 -2.16 -11.59
CA GLU A 140 2.43 -2.45 -11.52
C GLU A 140 3.16 -2.09 -12.82
N GLU A 141 2.53 -2.23 -13.97
CA GLU A 141 3.07 -1.84 -15.28
C GLU A 141 3.46 -0.35 -15.29
N SER A 142 2.55 0.54 -14.89
CA SER A 142 2.81 1.99 -14.83
C SER A 142 3.83 2.36 -13.77
N LEU A 143 3.71 1.75 -12.57
CA LEU A 143 4.61 2.01 -11.46
C LEU A 143 6.06 1.64 -11.81
N ARG A 144 6.27 0.47 -12.42
CA ARG A 144 7.62 0.01 -12.78
C ARG A 144 8.22 0.81 -13.93
N ALA A 145 7.39 1.24 -14.88
CA ALA A 145 7.84 2.14 -15.95
C ALA A 145 8.32 3.47 -15.39
N ALA A 146 7.57 4.06 -14.46
CA ALA A 146 7.96 5.30 -13.78
C ALA A 146 9.25 5.16 -12.95
N VAL A 147 9.41 4.03 -12.22
CA VAL A 147 10.66 3.76 -11.48
C VAL A 147 11.85 3.59 -12.43
N ALA A 148 11.66 2.93 -13.57
CA ALA A 148 12.73 2.70 -14.55
C ALA A 148 13.19 4.00 -15.24
N SER A 149 12.27 4.94 -15.51
CA SER A 149 12.58 6.24 -16.14
C SER A 149 13.40 7.15 -15.23
N ASN A 150 13.23 7.06 -13.92
CA ASN A 150 13.89 7.91 -12.93
C ASN A 150 15.31 7.43 -12.52
N GLN A 151 15.81 6.33 -13.12
CA GLN A 151 17.15 5.81 -12.82
C GLN A 151 18.23 6.44 -13.72
N THR A 152 19.27 6.95 -13.10
CA THR A 152 20.41 7.62 -13.78
C THR A 152 21.57 6.68 -14.11
N SER A 153 21.75 5.60 -13.34
CA SER A 153 22.85 4.64 -13.54
C SER A 153 22.56 3.64 -14.65
N GLY A 154 23.40 3.57 -15.70
CA GLY A 154 23.20 2.77 -16.91
C GLY A 154 22.97 1.27 -16.67
N VAL A 155 23.84 0.59 -15.90
CA VAL A 155 23.72 -0.86 -15.62
C VAL A 155 22.52 -1.18 -14.73
N LYS A 156 22.28 -0.38 -13.69
CA LYS A 156 21.13 -0.55 -12.81
C LYS A 156 19.81 -0.28 -13.57
N ARG A 157 19.80 0.74 -14.43
CA ARG A 157 18.66 1.07 -15.28
C ARG A 157 18.28 -0.09 -16.19
N TRP A 158 19.25 -0.73 -16.85
CA TRP A 158 18.99 -1.89 -17.72
C TRP A 158 18.34 -3.06 -16.95
N GLY A 159 18.88 -3.44 -15.78
CA GLY A 159 18.28 -4.48 -14.95
C GLY A 159 16.84 -4.16 -14.49
N ILE A 160 16.57 -2.89 -14.13
CA ILE A 160 15.23 -2.44 -13.74
C ILE A 160 14.26 -2.43 -14.94
N GLN A 161 14.72 -2.06 -16.13
CA GLN A 161 13.90 -2.10 -17.35
C GLN A 161 13.51 -3.54 -17.73
N ILE A 162 14.42 -4.51 -17.62
CA ILE A 162 14.11 -5.93 -17.84
C ILE A 162 13.07 -6.40 -16.83
N ASP A 163 13.25 -6.08 -15.54
CA ASP A 163 12.28 -6.48 -14.52
C ASP A 163 10.91 -5.82 -14.75
N ALA A 164 10.88 -4.55 -15.13
CA ALA A 164 9.66 -3.82 -15.48
C ALA A 164 8.91 -4.48 -16.67
N ALA A 165 9.63 -4.89 -17.71
CA ALA A 165 9.03 -5.59 -18.85
C ALA A 165 8.45 -6.96 -18.45
N LYS A 166 9.12 -7.68 -17.53
CA LYS A 166 8.60 -8.94 -16.98
C LYS A 166 7.35 -8.73 -16.12
N VAL A 167 7.35 -7.67 -15.29
CA VAL A 167 6.19 -7.28 -14.48
C VAL A 167 5.00 -6.98 -15.37
N ALA A 168 5.17 -6.11 -16.36
CA ALA A 168 4.10 -5.75 -17.32
C ALA A 168 3.53 -7.00 -18.02
N ARG A 169 4.40 -7.91 -18.48
CA ARG A 169 3.95 -9.16 -19.11
C ARG A 169 3.17 -10.04 -18.16
N LEU A 170 3.63 -10.20 -16.91
CA LEU A 170 2.95 -11.05 -15.94
C LEU A 170 1.61 -10.44 -15.50
N GLU A 171 1.56 -9.13 -15.24
CA GLU A 171 0.33 -8.42 -14.88
C GLU A 171 -0.70 -8.51 -16.00
N ARG A 172 -0.29 -8.28 -17.25
CA ARG A 172 -1.16 -8.46 -18.42
C ARG A 172 -1.73 -9.86 -18.48
N SER A 173 -0.90 -10.89 -18.26
CA SER A 173 -1.36 -12.29 -18.25
C SER A 173 -2.37 -12.58 -17.15
N LEU A 174 -2.19 -11.99 -15.94
CA LEU A 174 -3.16 -12.09 -14.85
C LEU A 174 -4.46 -11.40 -15.23
N VAL A 175 -4.41 -10.14 -15.62
CA VAL A 175 -5.59 -9.34 -16.00
C VAL A 175 -6.38 -10.02 -17.13
N ASP A 176 -5.71 -10.60 -18.12
CA ASP A 176 -6.37 -11.30 -19.22
C ASP A 176 -7.08 -12.59 -18.78
N ALA A 177 -6.52 -13.29 -17.79
CA ALA A 177 -6.97 -14.64 -17.41
C ALA A 177 -8.00 -14.67 -16.27
N VAL A 178 -8.02 -13.67 -15.38
CA VAL A 178 -8.93 -13.67 -14.23
C VAL A 178 -10.34 -13.22 -14.59
N ASP A 179 -11.32 -13.55 -13.75
CA ASP A 179 -12.72 -13.14 -13.91
C ASP A 179 -12.98 -11.74 -13.33
N LEU A 180 -12.21 -11.35 -12.29
CA LEU A 180 -12.29 -10.05 -11.62
C LEU A 180 -10.90 -9.49 -11.35
N VAL A 181 -10.72 -8.22 -11.63
CA VAL A 181 -9.57 -7.45 -11.14
C VAL A 181 -10.07 -6.44 -10.12
N THR A 182 -9.40 -6.35 -8.95
CA THR A 182 -9.64 -5.24 -8.03
C THR A 182 -8.46 -4.27 -8.09
N ALA A 183 -8.75 -2.98 -8.19
CA ALA A 183 -7.77 -1.91 -8.12
C ALA A 183 -7.85 -1.22 -6.77
N ILE A 184 -6.71 -0.82 -6.21
CA ILE A 184 -6.67 -0.17 -4.90
C ILE A 184 -7.08 1.31 -4.95
N THR A 185 -7.00 1.93 -6.14
CA THR A 185 -7.40 3.32 -6.40
C THR A 185 -8.27 3.43 -7.66
N PRO A 186 -9.11 4.48 -7.78
CA PRO A 186 -9.86 4.74 -9.00
C PRO A 186 -8.97 4.87 -10.24
N GLU A 187 -7.84 5.57 -10.11
CA GLU A 187 -6.89 5.82 -11.21
C GLU A 187 -6.27 4.51 -11.72
N ASP A 188 -5.88 3.60 -10.82
CA ASP A 188 -5.41 2.26 -11.20
C ASP A 188 -6.55 1.46 -11.89
N GLY A 189 -7.78 1.61 -11.40
CA GLY A 189 -8.97 1.02 -12.01
C GLY A 189 -9.19 1.49 -13.44
N ASP A 190 -9.02 2.78 -13.70
CA ASP A 190 -9.18 3.37 -15.03
C ASP A 190 -8.12 2.86 -16.02
N LEU A 191 -6.88 2.65 -15.57
CA LEU A 191 -5.82 2.04 -16.38
C LEU A 191 -6.18 0.61 -16.79
N TYR A 192 -6.74 -0.19 -15.89
CA TYR A 192 -7.22 -1.55 -16.23
C TYR A 192 -8.43 -1.51 -17.16
N ARG A 193 -9.42 -0.62 -16.94
CA ARG A 193 -10.60 -0.45 -17.81
C ARG A 193 -10.20 0.00 -19.20
N ALA A 194 -9.27 0.93 -19.33
CA ALA A 194 -8.75 1.40 -20.61
C ALA A 194 -8.13 0.25 -21.42
N ARG A 195 -7.45 -0.69 -20.74
CA ARG A 195 -6.86 -1.86 -21.38
C ARG A 195 -7.88 -2.96 -21.70
N ARG A 196 -8.80 -3.24 -20.78
CA ARG A 196 -9.79 -4.32 -20.86
C ARG A 196 -11.18 -3.80 -20.50
N PRO A 197 -11.84 -3.10 -21.45
CA PRO A 197 -13.19 -2.56 -21.23
C PRO A 197 -14.26 -3.63 -20.95
N ASP A 198 -14.01 -4.85 -21.40
CA ASP A 198 -14.88 -6.03 -21.25
C ASP A 198 -14.72 -6.74 -19.88
N LYS A 199 -13.68 -6.40 -19.12
CA LYS A 199 -13.35 -7.08 -17.86
C LYS A 199 -14.04 -6.42 -16.68
N PRO A 200 -14.63 -7.17 -15.74
CA PRO A 200 -15.03 -6.65 -14.44
C PRO A 200 -13.83 -6.08 -13.67
N ILE A 201 -13.83 -4.76 -13.49
CA ILE A 201 -12.82 -4.03 -12.72
C ILE A 201 -13.51 -3.32 -11.56
N ASP A 202 -13.18 -3.70 -10.36
CA ASP A 202 -13.71 -3.11 -9.13
C ASP A 202 -12.67 -2.25 -8.41
N VAL A 203 -13.09 -1.16 -7.76
CA VAL A 203 -12.20 -0.32 -6.95
C VAL A 203 -12.40 -0.68 -5.49
N LEU A 204 -11.39 -1.32 -4.91
CA LEU A 204 -11.42 -1.82 -3.54
C LEU A 204 -10.36 -1.13 -2.69
N THR A 205 -10.69 0.07 -2.19
CA THR A 205 -9.79 0.83 -1.31
C THR A 205 -9.63 0.15 0.05
N PRO A 206 -8.50 0.36 0.77
CA PRO A 206 -8.31 -0.23 2.09
C PRO A 206 -9.36 0.18 3.10
N GLY A 207 -9.58 -0.64 4.12
CA GLY A 207 -10.22 -0.21 5.34
C GLY A 207 -9.22 0.42 6.32
N TYR A 208 -9.72 0.98 7.40
CA TYR A 208 -8.91 1.54 8.48
C TYR A 208 -9.32 0.94 9.83
N CYS A 209 -8.34 0.44 10.58
CA CYS A 209 -8.54 -0.15 11.91
C CYS A 209 -7.74 0.58 13.01
N GLY A 210 -7.10 1.71 12.69
CA GLY A 210 -6.36 2.52 13.65
C GLY A 210 -7.26 3.37 14.54
N ARG A 211 -6.64 4.26 15.32
CA ARG A 211 -7.31 5.21 16.21
C ARG A 211 -8.21 6.16 15.41
N ARG A 212 -9.44 6.36 15.84
CA ARG A 212 -10.36 7.38 15.36
C ARG A 212 -10.66 8.36 16.48
N LEU A 213 -10.31 9.63 16.30
CA LEU A 213 -10.61 10.68 17.26
C LEU A 213 -11.97 11.29 16.98
N ASP A 214 -12.84 11.29 17.99
CA ASP A 214 -14.13 11.96 17.89
C ASP A 214 -13.97 13.49 17.75
N ARG A 215 -13.00 14.05 18.47
CA ARG A 215 -12.71 15.49 18.48
C ARG A 215 -11.21 15.76 18.61
N ARG A 216 -10.79 16.83 17.99
CA ARG A 216 -9.47 17.44 18.16
C ARG A 216 -9.61 18.95 18.01
N SER A 217 -8.88 19.70 18.82
CA SER A 217 -8.74 21.14 18.69
C SER A 217 -7.29 21.50 18.51
N ILE A 218 -6.95 22.15 17.42
CA ILE A 218 -5.66 22.75 17.16
C ILE A 218 -5.71 24.15 17.77
N THR A 219 -4.69 24.49 18.57
CA THR A 219 -4.62 25.78 19.27
C THR A 219 -3.29 26.48 19.00
N ALA A 220 -3.24 27.77 19.21
CA ALA A 220 -2.02 28.56 19.08
C ALA A 220 -0.90 28.15 20.08
N ALA A 221 -1.29 27.49 21.20
CA ALA A 221 -0.35 26.97 22.18
C ALA A 221 0.41 25.72 21.74
N MET A 222 -0.08 25.02 20.70
CA MET A 222 0.63 23.86 20.14
C MET A 222 1.91 24.31 19.41
N PRO A 223 2.96 23.48 19.41
CA PRO A 223 4.17 23.77 18.62
C PRO A 223 3.85 24.06 17.15
N ARG A 224 4.58 24.98 16.53
CA ARG A 224 4.52 25.26 15.10
C ARG A 224 5.21 24.14 14.32
N ARG A 225 4.61 22.96 14.35
CA ARG A 225 5.20 21.70 13.86
C ARG A 225 4.36 21.06 12.77
N ALA A 226 5.02 20.70 11.67
CA ALA A 226 4.51 19.82 10.64
C ALA A 226 5.07 18.40 10.82
N VAL A 227 4.30 17.36 10.48
CA VAL A 227 4.72 15.96 10.63
C VAL A 227 4.59 15.18 9.33
N VAL A 228 5.61 14.36 9.03
CA VAL A 228 5.60 13.36 7.97
C VAL A 228 5.72 11.99 8.61
N VAL A 229 4.75 11.10 8.36
CA VAL A 229 4.79 9.71 8.83
C VAL A 229 5.09 8.78 7.65
N GLY A 230 5.94 7.76 7.86
CA GLY A 230 6.20 6.78 6.80
C GLY A 230 7.20 5.68 7.16
N SER A 231 7.29 4.68 6.27
CA SER A 231 8.41 3.75 6.19
C SER A 231 9.24 4.16 4.98
N PHE A 232 10.50 4.49 5.20
CA PHE A 232 11.42 5.03 4.19
C PHE A 232 12.41 3.96 3.70
N ASP A 233 12.01 2.70 3.71
CA ASP A 233 12.82 1.57 3.25
C ASP A 233 12.91 1.52 1.72
N TRP A 234 11.89 2.04 1.03
CA TRP A 234 11.83 2.05 -0.43
C TRP A 234 12.48 3.31 -1.02
N ILE A 235 13.31 3.12 -2.05
CA ILE A 235 14.13 4.19 -2.64
C ILE A 235 13.32 5.43 -3.08
N ALA A 236 12.14 5.23 -3.69
CA ALA A 236 11.31 6.35 -4.11
C ALA A 236 10.80 7.18 -2.93
N LYS A 237 10.48 6.55 -1.79
CA LYS A 237 10.08 7.28 -0.58
C LYS A 237 11.24 8.04 0.04
N ARG A 238 12.46 7.48 -0.01
CA ARG A 238 13.68 8.18 0.43
C ARG A 238 13.94 9.42 -0.41
N MET A 239 13.87 9.30 -1.74
CA MET A 239 14.06 10.44 -2.65
C MET A 239 13.04 11.55 -2.39
N ASN A 240 11.76 11.23 -2.29
CA ASN A 240 10.71 12.21 -2.00
C ASN A 240 10.92 12.90 -0.63
N LEU A 241 11.32 12.13 0.40
CA LEU A 241 11.62 12.70 1.71
C LEU A 241 12.84 13.64 1.66
N GLU A 242 13.91 13.21 1.00
CA GLU A 242 15.14 14.00 0.86
C GLU A 242 14.88 15.32 0.11
N GLU A 243 14.17 15.26 -1.01
CA GLU A 243 13.76 16.45 -1.77
C GLU A 243 12.92 17.41 -0.92
N PHE A 244 11.95 16.87 -0.18
CA PHE A 244 11.09 17.68 0.69
C PHE A 244 11.86 18.30 1.86
N VAL A 245 12.69 17.54 2.56
CA VAL A 245 13.50 18.03 3.68
C VAL A 245 14.46 19.12 3.20
N ASN A 246 15.14 18.92 2.08
CA ASN A 246 16.04 19.91 1.50
C ASN A 246 15.34 21.23 1.12
N ALA A 247 14.08 21.17 0.69
CA ALA A 247 13.28 22.35 0.38
C ALA A 247 12.71 23.00 1.66
N ALA A 248 12.19 22.19 2.60
CA ALA A 248 11.42 22.68 3.74
C ALA A 248 12.30 23.16 4.91
N ASP A 249 13.41 22.46 5.20
CA ASP A 249 14.22 22.71 6.40
C ASP A 249 14.72 24.16 6.49
N PRO A 250 15.37 24.76 5.46
CA PRO A 250 15.84 26.13 5.53
C PRO A 250 14.69 27.16 5.66
N ILE A 251 13.55 26.87 5.03
CA ILE A 251 12.35 27.71 5.09
C ILE A 251 11.78 27.69 6.52
N PHE A 252 11.68 26.50 7.12
CA PHE A 252 11.16 26.31 8.48
C PHE A 252 12.09 26.89 9.54
N ALA A 253 13.40 26.68 9.40
CA ALA A 253 14.40 27.26 10.31
C ALA A 253 14.29 28.79 10.41
N THR A 254 14.15 29.45 9.25
CA THR A 254 13.99 30.91 9.19
C THR A 254 12.70 31.40 9.84
N ALA A 255 11.62 30.59 9.74
CA ALA A 255 10.30 30.95 10.26
C ALA A 255 10.05 30.48 11.71
N GLY A 256 10.99 29.82 12.36
CA GLY A 256 10.81 29.24 13.69
C GLY A 256 9.71 28.16 13.73
N ALA A 257 9.60 27.39 12.65
CA ALA A 257 8.74 26.20 12.56
C ALA A 257 9.57 24.91 12.56
N GLU A 258 8.95 23.79 12.84
CA GLU A 258 9.61 22.50 12.94
C GLU A 258 8.99 21.48 11.97
N LEU A 259 9.84 20.63 11.38
CA LEU A 259 9.44 19.44 10.66
C LEU A 259 9.81 18.20 11.47
N GLN A 260 8.83 17.32 11.71
CA GLN A 260 9.07 16.04 12.37
C GLN A 260 8.86 14.89 11.41
N VAL A 261 9.90 14.09 11.17
CA VAL A 261 9.87 12.89 10.35
C VAL A 261 9.77 11.68 11.26
N VAL A 262 8.64 10.97 11.19
CA VAL A 262 8.32 9.84 12.08
C VAL A 262 8.27 8.55 11.27
N GLY A 263 9.14 7.60 11.61
CA GLY A 263 9.09 6.28 10.99
C GLY A 263 10.44 5.64 10.70
N SER A 264 10.39 4.41 10.19
CA SER A 264 11.58 3.60 9.94
C SER A 264 12.24 3.90 8.60
N GLY A 265 13.55 3.72 8.56
CA GLY A 265 14.36 3.80 7.35
C GLY A 265 15.79 3.36 7.67
N GLU A 266 16.65 3.32 6.67
CA GLU A 266 18.05 3.03 6.83
C GLU A 266 18.75 4.15 7.63
N GLU A 267 19.44 3.82 8.73
CA GLU A 267 20.04 4.81 9.62
C GLU A 267 21.05 5.71 8.90
N SER A 268 21.86 5.13 8.03
CA SER A 268 22.81 5.87 7.19
C SER A 268 22.15 6.96 6.31
N PHE A 269 20.92 6.73 5.88
CA PHE A 269 20.11 7.72 5.15
C PHE A 269 19.67 8.86 6.06
N PHE A 270 19.15 8.54 7.24
CA PHE A 270 18.74 9.57 8.21
C PHE A 270 19.92 10.37 8.74
N ASP A 271 21.07 9.73 9.02
CA ASP A 271 22.29 10.42 9.46
C ASP A 271 22.78 11.44 8.44
N ARG A 272 22.65 11.13 7.15
CA ARG A 272 23.01 12.07 6.09
C ARG A 272 22.08 13.28 6.09
N LEU A 273 20.78 13.09 6.27
CA LEU A 273 19.81 14.19 6.32
C LEU A 273 19.98 15.03 7.61
N ARG A 274 20.22 14.41 8.76
CA ARG A 274 20.45 15.11 10.06
C ARG A 274 21.61 16.08 10.00
N LYS A 275 22.69 15.74 9.26
CA LYS A 275 23.86 16.62 9.16
C LYS A 275 23.57 17.96 8.51
N GLY A 276 22.57 18.05 7.65
CA GLY A 276 22.17 19.28 6.96
C GLY A 276 20.93 19.95 7.52
N ALA A 277 20.22 19.29 8.44
CA ALA A 277 18.94 19.75 8.96
C ALA A 277 19.11 20.56 10.26
N THR A 278 18.38 21.65 10.38
CA THR A 278 18.35 22.56 11.53
C THR A 278 16.95 22.68 12.14
N ALA A 279 15.91 22.52 11.36
CA ALA A 279 14.51 22.56 11.75
C ALA A 279 13.79 21.21 11.65
N THR A 280 14.52 20.16 11.25
CA THR A 280 13.93 18.83 11.01
C THR A 280 14.45 17.81 12.03
N GLU A 281 13.52 17.15 12.74
CA GLU A 281 13.78 16.05 13.66
C GLU A 281 13.40 14.71 13.02
N PHE A 282 14.24 13.68 13.20
CA PHE A 282 14.01 12.31 12.73
C PHE A 282 13.91 11.37 13.93
N THR A 283 12.74 10.74 14.13
CA THR A 283 12.51 9.87 15.29
C THR A 283 13.01 8.44 15.12
N GLY A 284 13.18 7.98 13.86
CA GLY A 284 13.34 6.56 13.58
C GLY A 284 12.04 5.79 13.82
N ARG A 285 12.16 4.46 13.98
CA ARG A 285 11.01 3.57 14.23
C ARG A 285 10.41 3.85 15.61
N VAL A 286 9.11 4.07 15.66
CA VAL A 286 8.34 4.28 16.89
C VAL A 286 7.31 3.18 17.11
N LYS A 287 6.88 2.99 18.37
CA LYS A 287 5.80 2.03 18.70
C LYS A 287 4.43 2.53 18.29
N SER A 288 4.21 3.84 18.34
CA SER A 288 2.97 4.51 17.95
C SER A 288 3.28 5.87 17.37
N VAL A 289 2.59 6.24 16.32
CA VAL A 289 2.68 7.58 15.70
C VAL A 289 1.79 8.61 16.39
N SER A 290 0.78 8.15 17.14
CA SER A 290 -0.22 9.04 17.76
C SER A 290 0.38 10.17 18.62
N PRO A 291 1.39 9.96 19.50
CA PRO A 291 1.95 11.04 20.30
C PRO A 291 2.60 12.15 19.46
N TYR A 292 3.10 11.82 18.29
CA TYR A 292 3.71 12.76 17.36
C TYR A 292 2.64 13.54 16.57
N LEU A 293 1.58 12.86 16.14
CA LEU A 293 0.43 13.50 15.54
C LEU A 293 -0.23 14.47 16.53
N ASP A 294 -0.42 14.05 17.78
CA ASP A 294 -1.06 14.87 18.83
C ASP A 294 -0.30 16.20 19.09
N ARG A 295 1.00 16.27 18.82
CA ARG A 295 1.85 17.45 19.01
C ARG A 295 2.13 18.26 17.75
N ALA A 296 1.60 17.87 16.61
CA ALA A 296 1.79 18.60 15.35
C ALA A 296 0.52 19.35 14.95
N ARG A 297 0.65 20.49 14.28
CA ARG A 297 -0.49 21.23 13.74
C ARG A 297 -0.92 20.69 12.37
N ILE A 298 0.01 20.20 11.57
CA ILE A 298 -0.17 19.86 10.15
C ILE A 298 0.47 18.51 9.86
N ALA A 299 -0.21 17.67 9.10
CA ALA A 299 0.33 16.45 8.52
C ALA A 299 0.66 16.67 7.03
N VAL A 300 1.79 16.10 6.58
CA VAL A 300 2.31 16.36 5.24
C VAL A 300 2.44 15.07 4.44
N VAL A 301 2.03 15.14 3.16
CA VAL A 301 2.21 14.07 2.16
C VAL A 301 3.11 14.60 1.05
N PRO A 302 4.45 14.48 1.20
CA PRO A 302 5.40 15.08 0.29
C PRO A 302 5.76 14.19 -0.91
N GLU A 303 5.14 13.01 -1.04
CA GLU A 303 5.42 12.13 -2.16
C GLU A 303 4.86 12.71 -3.46
N ARG A 304 5.71 12.87 -4.47
CA ARG A 304 5.27 13.05 -5.85
C ARG A 304 4.48 11.82 -6.27
N SER A 305 3.66 11.92 -7.29
CA SER A 305 2.85 10.81 -7.80
C SER A 305 3.59 9.47 -7.69
N GLY A 306 3.02 8.54 -6.97
CA GLY A 306 3.52 7.18 -6.81
C GLY A 306 2.32 6.29 -6.62
N GLY A 307 2.23 5.19 -7.37
CA GLY A 307 1.09 4.30 -7.41
C GLY A 307 0.57 3.88 -6.04
N GLY A 308 -0.65 3.39 -6.03
CA GLY A 308 -1.30 2.82 -4.89
C GLY A 308 -1.84 3.82 -3.87
N PHE A 309 -2.56 3.27 -2.91
CA PHE A 309 -3.23 4.01 -1.86
C PHE A 309 -2.26 4.42 -0.73
N LYS A 310 -2.34 5.66 -0.28
CA LYS A 310 -1.51 6.18 0.81
C LYS A 310 -2.19 5.98 2.17
N LEU A 311 -2.00 4.82 2.79
CA LEU A 311 -2.61 4.48 4.09
C LEU A 311 -2.39 5.55 5.18
N LYS A 312 -1.27 6.26 5.16
CA LYS A 312 -1.01 7.36 6.10
C LYS A 312 -2.02 8.50 6.01
N VAL A 313 -2.68 8.67 4.86
CA VAL A 313 -3.73 9.69 4.73
C VAL A 313 -4.92 9.33 5.61
N LEU A 314 -5.30 8.04 5.69
CA LEU A 314 -6.32 7.59 6.64
C LEU A 314 -5.89 7.80 8.09
N GLU A 315 -4.61 7.52 8.41
CA GLU A 315 -4.05 7.81 9.73
C GLU A 315 -4.19 9.30 10.08
N TYR A 316 -3.90 10.19 9.13
CA TYR A 316 -4.04 11.62 9.31
C TYR A 316 -5.50 12.04 9.48
N VAL A 317 -6.39 11.61 8.57
CA VAL A 317 -7.82 11.94 8.63
C VAL A 317 -8.45 11.51 9.95
N PHE A 318 -8.23 10.25 10.36
CA PHE A 318 -8.88 9.70 11.55
C PHE A 318 -8.23 10.14 12.86
N ASN A 319 -7.01 10.68 12.83
CA ASN A 319 -6.40 11.42 13.93
C ASN A 319 -6.67 12.93 13.81
N ARG A 320 -7.59 13.34 12.93
CA ARG A 320 -8.04 14.74 12.72
C ARG A 320 -6.88 15.71 12.54
N MET A 321 -6.01 15.38 11.59
CA MET A 321 -4.91 16.22 11.16
C MET A 321 -5.31 17.06 9.95
N PRO A 322 -5.04 18.35 9.91
CA PRO A 322 -5.02 19.12 8.65
C PRO A 322 -3.96 18.54 7.73
N ILE A 323 -4.29 18.32 6.47
CA ILE A 323 -3.42 17.62 5.51
C ILE A 323 -3.00 18.58 4.41
N LEU A 324 -1.70 18.72 4.21
CA LEU A 324 -1.11 19.39 3.08
C LEU A 324 -0.29 18.39 2.25
N ALA A 325 -0.45 18.41 0.94
CA ALA A 325 0.10 17.37 0.08
C ALA A 325 0.54 17.90 -1.28
N LEU A 326 1.39 17.15 -1.96
CA LEU A 326 1.64 17.40 -3.39
C LEU A 326 0.44 16.95 -4.23
N ALA A 327 0.12 17.70 -5.27
CA ALA A 327 -0.92 17.34 -6.22
C ALA A 327 -0.62 15.97 -6.85
N GLY A 328 -1.64 15.12 -6.97
CA GLY A 328 -1.52 13.75 -7.47
C GLY A 328 -0.92 12.74 -6.47
N SER A 329 -0.57 13.16 -5.24
CA SER A 329 -0.03 12.25 -4.22
C SER A 329 -1.10 11.50 -3.42
N VAL A 330 -2.31 12.01 -3.39
CA VAL A 330 -3.44 11.46 -2.62
C VAL A 330 -4.50 10.95 -3.58
N SER A 331 -4.76 9.67 -3.53
CA SER A 331 -5.69 8.95 -4.41
C SER A 331 -6.54 7.97 -3.60
N GLY A 332 -7.76 7.73 -4.04
CA GLY A 332 -8.69 6.77 -3.43
C GLY A 332 -9.33 7.26 -2.13
N VAL A 333 -9.17 8.51 -1.75
CA VAL A 333 -9.87 9.18 -0.65
C VAL A 333 -10.76 10.31 -1.19
N PRO A 334 -11.93 10.58 -0.62
CA PRO A 334 -12.86 11.62 -1.10
C PRO A 334 -12.43 13.03 -0.63
N LEU A 335 -11.14 13.35 -0.79
CA LEU A 335 -10.57 14.66 -0.44
C LEU A 335 -10.14 15.39 -1.70
N HIS A 336 -10.53 16.65 -1.82
CA HIS A 336 -10.21 17.50 -2.95
C HIS A 336 -9.48 18.78 -2.49
N ASP A 337 -8.76 19.43 -3.40
CA ASP A 337 -8.08 20.69 -3.07
C ASP A 337 -9.08 21.70 -2.50
N ARG A 338 -8.73 22.28 -1.35
CA ARG A 338 -9.57 23.20 -0.56
C ARG A 338 -10.85 22.59 0.02
N ASP A 339 -11.03 21.25 -0.12
CA ASP A 339 -12.12 20.50 0.50
C ASP A 339 -11.55 19.30 1.27
N GLY A 340 -11.12 19.57 2.50
CA GLY A 340 -10.48 18.62 3.41
C GLY A 340 -8.95 18.49 3.29
N ILE A 341 -8.35 19.01 2.22
CA ILE A 341 -6.90 18.97 1.96
C ILE A 341 -6.45 20.23 1.20
N LEU A 342 -5.17 20.61 1.32
CA LEU A 342 -4.54 21.60 0.43
C LEU A 342 -3.48 20.94 -0.41
N LEU A 343 -3.53 21.19 -1.73
CA LEU A 343 -2.63 20.59 -2.72
C LEU A 343 -1.67 21.62 -3.31
N TYR A 344 -0.42 21.21 -3.49
CA TYR A 344 0.67 22.06 -4.01
C TYR A 344 1.40 21.35 -5.16
N ARG A 345 2.03 22.11 -6.05
CA ARG A 345 2.68 21.59 -7.27
C ARG A 345 4.02 20.92 -7.01
N ASP A 346 4.78 21.47 -6.07
CA ASP A 346 6.13 21.02 -5.77
C ASP A 346 6.49 21.18 -4.27
N HIS A 347 7.66 20.70 -3.89
CA HIS A 347 8.09 20.67 -2.48
C HIS A 347 8.32 22.08 -1.92
N GLU A 348 8.77 23.04 -2.74
CA GLU A 348 9.00 24.42 -2.29
C GLU A 348 7.67 25.14 -2.03
N GLU A 349 6.70 25.01 -2.96
CA GLU A 349 5.35 25.53 -2.75
C GLU A 349 4.66 24.89 -1.54
N LEU A 350 4.82 23.56 -1.36
CA LEU A 350 4.30 22.85 -0.21
C LEU A 350 4.89 23.39 1.11
N ALA A 351 6.21 23.58 1.18
CA ALA A 351 6.88 24.13 2.36
C ALA A 351 6.41 25.55 2.68
N LYS A 352 6.32 26.43 1.68
CA LYS A 352 5.79 27.79 1.83
C LYS A 352 4.33 27.80 2.22
N GLY A 353 3.52 26.94 1.61
CA GLY A 353 2.10 26.77 1.90
C GLY A 353 1.86 26.30 3.33
N ILE A 354 2.68 25.39 3.86
CA ILE A 354 2.61 24.97 5.26
C ILE A 354 2.78 26.18 6.20
N LEU A 355 3.79 27.03 5.96
CA LEU A 355 4.02 28.20 6.80
C LEU A 355 2.89 29.23 6.69
N THR A 356 2.33 29.41 5.49
CA THR A 356 1.23 30.35 5.26
C THR A 356 0.00 30.02 6.11
N VAL A 357 -0.32 28.71 6.30
CA VAL A 357 -1.49 28.28 7.06
C VAL A 357 -1.18 27.83 8.49
N MET A 358 0.09 27.73 8.86
CA MET A 358 0.55 27.16 10.14
C MET A 358 -0.10 27.81 11.36
N ASP A 359 -0.34 29.12 11.30
CA ASP A 359 -0.87 29.92 12.39
C ASP A 359 -2.37 30.27 12.21
N ASP A 360 -2.98 29.90 11.09
CA ASP A 360 -4.44 30.02 10.88
C ASP A 360 -5.16 28.84 11.55
N VAL A 361 -5.30 28.94 12.87
CA VAL A 361 -5.94 27.90 13.70
C VAL A 361 -7.39 27.65 13.28
N ALA A 362 -8.11 28.63 12.80
CA ALA A 362 -9.48 28.47 12.33
C ALA A 362 -9.54 27.63 11.07
N LEU A 363 -8.71 27.94 10.07
CA LEU A 363 -8.59 27.14 8.85
C LEU A 363 -8.16 25.71 9.15
N LEU A 364 -7.14 25.51 10.00
CA LEU A 364 -6.65 24.18 10.35
C LEU A 364 -7.75 23.31 11.02
N ASN A 365 -8.53 23.89 11.93
CA ASN A 365 -9.65 23.18 12.55
C ASN A 365 -10.78 22.88 11.56
N HIS A 366 -11.07 23.81 10.65
CA HIS A 366 -12.05 23.57 9.57
C HIS A 366 -11.60 22.42 8.64
N MET A 367 -10.34 22.45 8.21
CA MET A 367 -9.79 21.42 7.30
C MET A 367 -9.87 20.01 7.89
N GLN A 368 -9.44 19.83 9.15
CA GLN A 368 -9.46 18.51 9.80
C GLN A 368 -10.88 17.99 10.02
N GLU A 369 -11.83 18.88 10.37
CA GLU A 369 -13.23 18.51 10.51
C GLU A 369 -13.80 18.07 9.18
N ARG A 370 -13.57 18.86 8.14
CA ARG A 370 -14.06 18.56 6.79
C ARG A 370 -13.51 17.24 6.24
N ALA A 371 -12.21 17.00 6.39
CA ALA A 371 -11.57 15.74 5.99
C ALA A 371 -12.18 14.52 6.71
N TYR A 372 -12.42 14.67 8.01
CA TYR A 372 -13.06 13.62 8.81
C TYR A 372 -14.50 13.35 8.37
N GLU A 373 -15.31 14.37 8.16
CA GLU A 373 -16.71 14.24 7.69
C GLU A 373 -16.79 13.48 6.37
N LEU A 374 -15.92 13.82 5.42
CA LEU A 374 -15.88 13.17 4.11
C LEU A 374 -15.51 11.69 4.19
N CYS A 375 -14.73 11.28 5.19
CA CYS A 375 -14.15 9.94 5.28
C CYS A 375 -14.77 9.04 6.36
N ARG A 376 -15.53 9.61 7.34
CA ARG A 376 -15.95 8.89 8.57
C ARG A 376 -16.69 7.58 8.32
N ASP A 377 -17.54 7.55 7.29
CA ASP A 377 -18.41 6.41 6.97
C ASP A 377 -17.79 5.49 5.89
N GLU A 378 -16.63 5.90 5.36
CA GLU A 378 -15.86 5.13 4.41
C GLU A 378 -14.81 4.25 5.13
N PHE A 379 -14.03 3.54 4.38
CA PHE A 379 -12.85 2.78 4.86
C PHE A 379 -13.16 1.74 5.95
N SER A 380 -14.30 1.04 5.82
CA SER A 380 -14.65 -0.10 6.66
C SER A 380 -14.17 -1.41 6.06
N TRP A 381 -13.32 -2.16 6.77
CA TRP A 381 -12.91 -3.50 6.35
C TRP A 381 -14.10 -4.44 6.18
N SER A 382 -15.06 -4.41 7.10
CA SER A 382 -16.25 -5.24 7.02
C SER A 382 -17.03 -5.02 5.72
N ARG A 383 -17.25 -3.74 5.33
CA ARG A 383 -17.90 -3.42 4.04
C ARG A 383 -17.05 -3.91 2.85
N ARG A 384 -15.71 -3.82 2.92
CA ARG A 384 -14.83 -4.30 1.83
C ARG A 384 -14.92 -5.82 1.67
N GLY A 385 -14.93 -6.58 2.77
CA GLY A 385 -15.09 -8.03 2.73
C GLY A 385 -16.45 -8.46 2.17
N GLN A 386 -17.53 -7.86 2.63
CA GLN A 386 -18.89 -8.12 2.12
C GLN A 386 -19.01 -7.79 0.63
N HIS A 387 -18.49 -6.63 0.22
CA HIS A 387 -18.49 -6.20 -1.17
C HIS A 387 -17.71 -7.15 -2.06
N LEU A 388 -16.49 -7.52 -1.71
CA LEU A 388 -15.68 -8.45 -2.48
C LEU A 388 -16.37 -9.82 -2.62
N LEU A 389 -16.93 -10.37 -1.55
CA LEU A 389 -17.65 -11.64 -1.60
C LEU A 389 -18.90 -11.57 -2.49
N SER A 390 -19.69 -10.50 -2.39
CA SER A 390 -20.88 -10.32 -3.23
C SER A 390 -20.51 -10.17 -4.71
N THR A 391 -19.42 -9.45 -5.00
CA THR A 391 -18.90 -9.31 -6.37
C THR A 391 -18.46 -10.66 -6.93
N ILE A 392 -17.70 -11.45 -6.16
CA ILE A 392 -17.26 -12.80 -6.58
C ILE A 392 -18.47 -13.73 -6.81
N ALA A 393 -19.50 -13.65 -5.97
CA ALA A 393 -20.69 -14.47 -6.09
C ALA A 393 -21.55 -14.11 -7.32
N ALA A 394 -21.43 -12.89 -7.82
CA ALA A 394 -22.17 -12.40 -9.00
C ALA A 394 -21.47 -12.72 -10.34
N LEU A 395 -20.20 -13.18 -10.32
CA LEU A 395 -19.47 -13.61 -11.52
C LEU A 395 -19.99 -14.96 -12.06
#